data_a10e2f5e3577ffd619fe5a7388b3b287
#
_entry.id   a10e2f5e3577ffd619fe5a7388b3b287
#
_cell.length_a   1.000
_cell.length_b   1.000
_cell.length_c   1.000
_cell.angle_alpha   90.00
_cell.angle_beta   90.00
_cell.angle_gamma   90.00
#
_symmetry.space_group_name_H-M   'P 1'
#
loop_
_entity.id
_entity.type
_entity.pdbx_description
1 polymer ?
#
loop_
_entity_poly.entity_id
_entity_poly.type
_entity_poly.pdbx_seq_one_letter_code
_entity_poly.pdbx_strand_id
1 'polypeptide(L)'
;PRVDRDVFAAAWLKHVEFPWDEYGIAIRNLRMGIPAPYSGEYDNWFKDGLGAAIRSEIWACLAPANPALAAAYAYEDACVDHAGDGIYAAQFLAAMESAAFSEKRIGELLEVGLSVIPGDCRLARAVRDTIRWCAESSDWLDIRQQILDHWGSENFTDVVMNLPFVVMALLLGKGDFSKTVCIAANCGRDADCTAASAGAILGILDPAGIGQEWLKPIGRKLILNPGIRGITHPDTLDEFTDMIVALRKRISLRKESTPIAPDFNRYALQAQCGVFSPWFAQDDSRFQPELPAETKTCKFAGNFGRIAAECIPADSLYMMRFTFELKEAGQVRIMFNTPENCRVWLDGTYLFGREGGRMAPSFHRCPLNQYKDMQLTAGTHELLVGIAPYGKQKVLEWVFGIGDAKTKQWLTNVKYG
;
A
#
# COMPACT_ATOMS: atom_id res chain seq x y z
N PRO A 1 -26.08 -11.71 -5.24
CA PRO A 1 -24.89 -10.89 -5.02
C PRO A 1 -23.83 -11.20 -6.08
N ARG A 2 -22.96 -10.21 -6.38
CA ARG A 2 -21.96 -10.30 -7.43
C ARG A 2 -20.63 -9.75 -6.91
N VAL A 3 -19.53 -10.46 -7.20
CA VAL A 3 -18.16 -9.98 -7.01
C VAL A 3 -17.86 -9.02 -8.17
N ASP A 4 -17.70 -7.74 -7.84
CA ASP A 4 -17.66 -6.67 -8.83
C ASP A 4 -16.99 -5.44 -8.22
N ARG A 5 -15.92 -4.97 -8.85
CA ARG A 5 -15.11 -3.82 -8.41
C ARG A 5 -15.94 -2.54 -8.23
N ASP A 6 -16.95 -2.32 -9.06
CA ASP A 6 -17.80 -1.11 -8.96
C ASP A 6 -18.68 -1.15 -7.72
N VAL A 7 -19.16 -2.37 -7.35
CA VAL A 7 -19.90 -2.60 -6.10
C VAL A 7 -19.00 -2.39 -4.90
N PHE A 8 -17.75 -2.89 -4.96
CA PHE A 8 -16.79 -2.71 -3.88
C PHE A 8 -16.36 -1.25 -3.74
N ALA A 9 -16.08 -0.55 -4.84
CA ALA A 9 -15.75 0.87 -4.82
C ALA A 9 -16.88 1.71 -4.18
N ALA A 10 -18.14 1.43 -4.53
CA ALA A 10 -19.30 2.09 -3.91
C ALA A 10 -19.42 1.76 -2.42
N ALA A 11 -19.18 0.51 -2.03
CA ALA A 11 -19.20 0.09 -0.63
C ALA A 11 -18.06 0.74 0.18
N TRP A 12 -16.89 0.86 -0.40
CA TRP A 12 -15.74 1.54 0.22
C TRP A 12 -16.04 3.00 0.51
N LEU A 13 -16.57 3.74 -0.47
CA LEU A 13 -16.95 5.14 -0.29
C LEU A 13 -18.00 5.34 0.81
N LYS A 14 -18.85 4.34 1.03
CA LYS A 14 -19.97 4.41 1.98
C LYS A 14 -19.59 3.92 3.38
N HIS A 15 -18.75 2.91 3.49
CA HIS A 15 -18.57 2.14 4.71
C HIS A 15 -17.15 2.14 5.26
N VAL A 16 -16.12 2.49 4.46
CA VAL A 16 -14.71 2.46 4.87
C VAL A 16 -14.24 3.88 5.18
N GLU A 17 -13.89 4.13 6.44
CA GLU A 17 -13.38 5.43 6.90
C GLU A 17 -11.88 5.41 7.18
N PHE A 18 -11.15 4.37 6.74
CA PHE A 18 -9.72 4.29 6.92
C PHE A 18 -8.98 5.25 5.99
N PRO A 19 -8.16 6.17 6.53
CA PRO A 19 -7.29 7.00 5.71
C PRO A 19 -5.92 6.34 5.45
N TRP A 20 -5.74 5.07 5.80
CA TRP A 20 -4.43 4.46 5.91
C TRP A 20 -3.90 3.99 4.57
N ASP A 21 -2.66 4.37 4.25
CA ASP A 21 -1.85 3.86 3.16
C ASP A 21 -2.66 3.78 1.83
N GLU A 22 -2.72 2.62 1.18
CA GLU A 22 -3.47 2.38 -0.05
C GLU A 22 -4.98 2.67 0.08
N TYR A 23 -5.58 2.40 1.25
CA TYR A 23 -7.01 2.70 1.51
C TYR A 23 -7.30 4.19 1.37
N GLY A 24 -6.44 5.01 1.97
CA GLY A 24 -6.60 6.47 1.92
C GLY A 24 -6.47 7.01 0.50
N ILE A 25 -5.53 6.47 -0.28
CA ILE A 25 -5.32 6.88 -1.68
C ILE A 25 -6.46 6.38 -2.58
N ALA A 26 -6.91 5.13 -2.43
CA ALA A 26 -8.03 4.61 -3.20
C ALA A 26 -9.33 5.41 -2.93
N ILE A 27 -9.64 5.70 -1.67
CA ILE A 27 -10.80 6.53 -1.30
C ILE A 27 -10.67 7.93 -1.90
N ARG A 28 -9.48 8.56 -1.85
CA ARG A 28 -9.21 9.83 -2.54
C ARG A 28 -9.54 9.73 -4.02
N ASN A 29 -8.98 8.73 -4.70
CA ASN A 29 -9.12 8.55 -6.14
C ASN A 29 -10.59 8.32 -6.53
N LEU A 30 -11.31 7.46 -5.81
CA LEU A 30 -12.74 7.22 -6.01
C LEU A 30 -13.56 8.50 -5.82
N ARG A 31 -13.28 9.31 -4.79
CA ARG A 31 -13.94 10.62 -4.56
C ARG A 31 -13.64 11.65 -5.66
N MET A 32 -12.48 11.54 -6.30
CA MET A 32 -12.12 12.35 -7.48
C MET A 32 -12.79 11.84 -8.76
N GLY A 33 -13.53 10.73 -8.70
CA GLY A 33 -14.20 10.13 -9.85
C GLY A 33 -13.31 9.23 -10.69
N ILE A 34 -12.18 8.76 -10.15
CA ILE A 34 -11.30 7.78 -10.78
C ILE A 34 -11.82 6.38 -10.43
N PRO A 35 -12.37 5.61 -11.38
CA PRO A 35 -12.96 4.30 -11.10
C PRO A 35 -11.89 3.21 -10.92
N ALA A 36 -12.25 2.09 -10.29
CA ALA A 36 -11.44 0.88 -10.32
C ALA A 36 -11.36 0.30 -11.76
N PRO A 37 -10.21 -0.24 -12.19
CA PRO A 37 -8.98 -0.50 -11.44
C PRO A 37 -8.04 0.71 -11.28
N TYR A 38 -8.34 1.82 -11.94
CA TYR A 38 -7.47 3.01 -11.94
C TYR A 38 -7.36 3.67 -10.57
N SER A 39 -8.38 3.49 -9.69
CA SER A 39 -8.33 3.99 -8.31
C SER A 39 -7.20 3.36 -7.50
N GLY A 40 -6.88 2.10 -7.75
CA GLY A 40 -5.79 1.38 -7.10
C GLY A 40 -4.41 1.71 -7.68
N GLU A 41 -4.37 2.13 -8.95
CA GLU A 41 -3.11 2.39 -9.65
C GLU A 41 -2.68 3.87 -9.59
N TYR A 42 -3.64 4.79 -9.80
CA TYR A 42 -3.32 6.20 -10.00
C TYR A 42 -2.71 6.81 -8.73
N ASP A 43 -1.49 7.34 -8.90
CA ASP A 43 -0.79 8.14 -7.89
C ASP A 43 -0.72 7.43 -6.52
N ASN A 44 -0.55 6.13 -6.54
CA ASN A 44 -0.58 5.25 -5.39
C ASN A 44 0.81 4.65 -5.10
N TRP A 45 1.52 5.26 -4.15
CA TRP A 45 2.84 4.77 -3.72
C TRP A 45 2.75 3.41 -3.01
N PHE A 46 1.59 3.08 -2.42
CA PHE A 46 1.35 1.83 -1.69
C PHE A 46 0.73 0.72 -2.56
N LYS A 47 0.58 0.91 -3.86
CA LYS A 47 -0.13 -0.02 -4.76
C LYS A 47 0.39 -1.46 -4.75
N ASP A 48 1.65 -1.66 -4.37
CA ASP A 48 2.31 -2.96 -4.25
C ASP A 48 2.34 -3.47 -2.79
N GLY A 49 1.47 -2.95 -1.91
CA GLY A 49 1.35 -3.37 -0.51
C GLY A 49 0.59 -4.68 -0.31
N LEU A 50 0.62 -5.22 0.92
CA LEU A 50 -0.04 -6.47 1.30
C LEU A 50 -1.56 -6.34 1.51
N GLY A 51 -2.13 -5.14 1.58
CA GLY A 51 -3.51 -4.92 2.02
C GLY A 51 -4.58 -5.72 1.27
N ALA A 52 -4.44 -5.96 -0.04
CA ALA A 52 -5.35 -6.85 -0.78
C ALA A 52 -5.04 -8.33 -0.55
N ALA A 53 -3.77 -8.68 -0.41
CA ALA A 53 -3.34 -10.06 -0.22
C ALA A 53 -3.84 -10.64 1.10
N ILE A 54 -3.78 -9.87 2.20
CA ILE A 54 -4.19 -10.31 3.54
C ILE A 54 -5.71 -10.36 3.77
N ARG A 55 -6.51 -10.08 2.77
CA ARG A 55 -7.98 -10.24 2.81
C ARG A 55 -8.47 -11.20 1.72
N SER A 56 -7.55 -11.98 1.12
CA SER A 56 -7.86 -12.89 0.02
C SER A 56 -8.57 -14.18 0.48
N GLU A 57 -8.48 -14.55 1.73
CA GLU A 57 -9.02 -15.79 2.33
C GLU A 57 -10.53 -15.92 2.08
N ILE A 58 -11.26 -14.82 2.09
CA ILE A 58 -12.71 -14.83 1.82
C ILE A 58 -13.02 -15.34 0.42
N TRP A 59 -12.17 -14.99 -0.56
CA TRP A 59 -12.35 -15.38 -1.96
C TRP A 59 -12.08 -16.88 -2.14
N ALA A 60 -11.10 -17.42 -1.43
CA ALA A 60 -10.85 -18.86 -1.36
C ALA A 60 -12.01 -19.62 -0.71
N CYS A 61 -12.55 -19.12 0.39
CA CYS A 61 -13.71 -19.72 1.07
C CYS A 61 -14.99 -19.70 0.21
N LEU A 62 -15.15 -18.68 -0.67
CA LEU A 62 -16.26 -18.59 -1.61
C LEU A 62 -16.06 -19.47 -2.85
N ALA A 63 -14.85 -19.83 -3.19
CA ALA A 63 -14.47 -20.69 -4.32
C ALA A 63 -13.53 -21.83 -3.93
N PRO A 64 -13.86 -22.69 -2.91
CA PRO A 64 -12.98 -23.77 -2.47
C PRO A 64 -12.74 -24.78 -3.58
N ALA A 65 -11.49 -25.24 -3.72
CA ALA A 65 -11.02 -26.15 -4.77
C ALA A 65 -11.27 -25.62 -6.21
N ASN A 66 -11.36 -24.30 -6.37
CA ASN A 66 -11.46 -23.63 -7.66
C ASN A 66 -10.52 -22.42 -7.72
N PRO A 67 -9.19 -22.62 -7.83
CA PRO A 67 -8.18 -21.58 -7.75
C PRO A 67 -8.37 -20.44 -8.77
N ALA A 68 -8.75 -20.76 -9.99
CA ALA A 68 -8.98 -19.77 -11.04
C ALA A 68 -10.13 -18.80 -10.69
N LEU A 69 -11.22 -19.31 -10.11
CA LEU A 69 -12.35 -18.49 -9.69
C LEU A 69 -11.98 -17.65 -8.46
N ALA A 70 -11.26 -18.23 -7.48
CA ALA A 70 -10.79 -17.49 -6.32
C ALA A 70 -9.87 -16.32 -6.72
N ALA A 71 -8.90 -16.56 -7.62
CA ALA A 71 -8.04 -15.52 -8.17
C ALA A 71 -8.82 -14.43 -8.92
N ALA A 72 -9.86 -14.79 -9.66
CA ALA A 72 -10.72 -13.83 -10.34
C ALA A 72 -11.54 -12.97 -9.36
N TYR A 73 -12.03 -13.56 -8.28
CA TYR A 73 -12.69 -12.82 -7.20
C TYR A 73 -11.72 -11.85 -6.52
N ALA A 74 -10.51 -12.34 -6.18
CA ALA A 74 -9.47 -11.53 -5.56
C ALA A 74 -9.06 -10.34 -6.43
N TYR A 75 -9.01 -10.51 -7.76
CA TYR A 75 -8.74 -9.41 -8.69
C TYR A 75 -9.78 -8.29 -8.58
N GLU A 76 -11.06 -8.62 -8.55
CA GLU A 76 -12.14 -7.62 -8.48
C GLU A 76 -12.10 -6.79 -7.19
N ASP A 77 -11.66 -7.40 -6.09
CA ASP A 77 -11.45 -6.71 -4.81
C ASP A 77 -10.15 -5.91 -4.82
N ALA A 78 -9.04 -6.56 -5.17
CA ALA A 78 -7.70 -5.96 -5.09
C ALA A 78 -7.53 -4.73 -5.97
N CYS A 79 -8.13 -4.71 -7.17
CA CYS A 79 -7.98 -3.60 -8.11
C CYS A 79 -8.66 -2.29 -7.66
N VAL A 80 -9.38 -2.29 -6.56
CA VAL A 80 -9.95 -1.05 -5.98
C VAL A 80 -8.86 -0.17 -5.40
N ASP A 81 -7.85 -0.77 -4.76
CA ASP A 81 -6.82 -0.07 -3.98
C ASP A 81 -5.37 -0.47 -4.30
N HIS A 82 -5.15 -1.49 -5.13
CA HIS A 82 -3.84 -1.99 -5.53
C HIS A 82 -3.69 -2.06 -7.05
N ALA A 83 -2.44 -2.24 -7.51
CA ALA A 83 -2.09 -2.50 -8.90
C ALA A 83 -0.85 -3.39 -8.99
N GLY A 84 -0.56 -3.94 -10.18
CA GLY A 84 0.65 -4.72 -10.42
C GLY A 84 0.84 -5.87 -9.44
N ASP A 85 2.02 -5.91 -8.79
CA ASP A 85 2.38 -7.00 -7.87
C ASP A 85 1.43 -7.09 -6.65
N GLY A 86 0.81 -6.00 -6.19
CA GLY A 86 -0.20 -6.04 -5.12
C GLY A 86 -1.45 -6.83 -5.49
N ILE A 87 -1.95 -6.68 -6.74
CA ILE A 87 -3.03 -7.51 -7.28
C ILE A 87 -2.57 -8.96 -7.42
N TYR A 88 -1.38 -9.17 -7.99
CA TYR A 88 -0.85 -10.53 -8.20
C TYR A 88 -0.69 -11.29 -6.88
N ALA A 89 -0.30 -10.61 -5.80
CA ALA A 89 -0.20 -11.24 -4.48
C ALA A 89 -1.56 -11.71 -3.95
N ALA A 90 -2.61 -10.91 -4.11
CA ALA A 90 -3.96 -11.30 -3.73
C ALA A 90 -4.47 -12.50 -4.55
N GLN A 91 -4.22 -12.51 -5.86
CA GLN A 91 -4.57 -13.63 -6.73
C GLN A 91 -3.78 -14.90 -6.37
N PHE A 92 -2.48 -14.76 -6.13
CA PHE A 92 -1.59 -15.86 -5.73
C PHE A 92 -2.07 -16.52 -4.44
N LEU A 93 -2.33 -15.75 -3.37
CA LEU A 93 -2.80 -16.29 -2.10
C LEU A 93 -4.20 -16.88 -2.23
N ALA A 94 -5.16 -16.19 -2.85
CA ALA A 94 -6.51 -16.71 -3.03
C ALA A 94 -6.51 -18.05 -3.80
N ALA A 95 -5.64 -18.20 -4.81
CA ALA A 95 -5.51 -19.47 -5.55
C ALA A 95 -4.90 -20.58 -4.70
N MET A 96 -3.83 -20.28 -3.94
CA MET A 96 -3.23 -21.24 -3.01
C MET A 96 -4.22 -21.72 -1.94
N GLU A 97 -4.89 -20.79 -1.28
CA GLU A 97 -5.88 -21.05 -0.23
C GLU A 97 -7.07 -21.83 -0.76
N SER A 98 -7.54 -21.51 -1.98
CA SER A 98 -8.59 -22.26 -2.65
C SER A 98 -8.17 -23.71 -2.94
N ALA A 99 -6.94 -23.90 -3.43
CA ALA A 99 -6.39 -25.24 -3.69
C ALA A 99 -6.20 -26.05 -2.39
N ALA A 100 -5.86 -25.40 -1.27
CA ALA A 100 -5.62 -26.02 0.03
C ALA A 100 -6.84 -26.79 0.59
N PHE A 101 -8.05 -26.52 0.10
CA PHE A 101 -9.23 -27.35 0.42
C PHE A 101 -9.15 -28.77 -0.14
N SER A 102 -8.33 -29.04 -1.16
CA SER A 102 -8.21 -30.34 -1.83
C SER A 102 -6.77 -30.86 -1.97
N GLU A 103 -5.76 -30.01 -1.97
CA GLU A 103 -4.34 -30.33 -2.04
C GLU A 103 -3.67 -30.06 -0.70
N LYS A 104 -2.80 -30.96 -0.23
CA LYS A 104 -2.13 -30.84 1.08
C LYS A 104 -0.62 -30.58 0.99
N ARG A 105 -0.05 -30.63 -0.21
CA ARG A 105 1.38 -30.45 -0.42
C ARG A 105 1.70 -28.98 -0.70
N ILE A 106 2.46 -28.33 0.18
CA ILE A 106 2.81 -26.91 0.07
C ILE A 106 3.45 -26.59 -1.29
N GLY A 107 4.34 -27.45 -1.80
CA GLY A 107 4.98 -27.23 -3.11
C GLY A 107 3.97 -27.11 -4.26
N GLU A 108 2.93 -27.98 -4.27
CA GLU A 108 1.89 -27.92 -5.29
C GLU A 108 1.01 -26.67 -5.14
N LEU A 109 0.74 -26.26 -3.90
CA LEU A 109 0.00 -25.02 -3.66
C LEU A 109 0.76 -23.80 -4.19
N LEU A 110 2.09 -23.75 -4.02
CA LEU A 110 2.93 -22.69 -4.57
C LEU A 110 2.86 -22.64 -6.10
N GLU A 111 2.91 -23.81 -6.76
CA GLU A 111 2.78 -23.90 -8.22
C GLU A 111 1.39 -23.43 -8.69
N VAL A 112 0.32 -23.77 -7.96
CA VAL A 112 -1.03 -23.27 -8.24
C VAL A 112 -1.07 -21.73 -8.15
N GLY A 113 -0.52 -21.15 -7.07
CA GLY A 113 -0.43 -19.71 -6.93
C GLY A 113 0.35 -19.03 -8.06
N LEU A 114 1.51 -19.59 -8.43
CA LEU A 114 2.33 -19.10 -9.55
C LEU A 114 1.64 -19.20 -10.91
N SER A 115 0.72 -20.16 -11.09
CA SER A 115 0.03 -20.39 -12.36
C SER A 115 -1.00 -19.31 -12.71
N VAL A 116 -1.49 -18.55 -11.74
CA VAL A 116 -2.55 -17.53 -11.95
C VAL A 116 -2.02 -16.10 -12.07
N ILE A 117 -0.70 -15.92 -11.99
CA ILE A 117 -0.04 -14.61 -12.11
C ILE A 117 0.97 -14.61 -13.28
N PRO A 118 1.36 -13.43 -13.82
CA PRO A 118 2.39 -13.37 -14.86
C PRO A 118 3.71 -13.99 -14.41
N GLY A 119 4.23 -14.92 -15.19
CA GLY A 119 5.42 -15.70 -14.82
C GLY A 119 6.72 -14.89 -14.69
N ASP A 120 6.77 -13.70 -15.27
CA ASP A 120 7.90 -12.77 -15.29
C ASP A 120 7.70 -11.53 -14.39
N CYS A 121 6.58 -11.44 -13.66
CA CYS A 121 6.40 -10.35 -12.69
C CYS A 121 7.41 -10.45 -11.54
N ARG A 122 7.63 -9.34 -10.84
CA ARG A 122 8.61 -9.27 -9.73
C ARG A 122 8.27 -10.28 -8.63
N LEU A 123 6.98 -10.39 -8.28
CA LEU A 123 6.51 -11.33 -7.27
C LEU A 123 6.81 -12.78 -7.63
N ALA A 124 6.50 -13.21 -8.87
CA ALA A 124 6.75 -14.59 -9.29
C ALA A 124 8.24 -14.96 -9.25
N ARG A 125 9.11 -14.00 -9.59
CA ARG A 125 10.57 -14.18 -9.49
C ARG A 125 11.01 -14.30 -8.03
N ALA A 126 10.52 -13.43 -7.15
CA ALA A 126 10.85 -13.44 -5.72
C ALA A 126 10.41 -14.75 -5.04
N VAL A 127 9.21 -15.26 -5.38
CA VAL A 127 8.72 -16.55 -4.88
C VAL A 127 9.62 -17.70 -5.35
N ARG A 128 10.01 -17.76 -6.63
CA ARG A 128 10.89 -18.81 -7.16
C ARG A 128 12.29 -18.76 -6.55
N ASP A 129 12.85 -17.57 -6.37
CA ASP A 129 14.14 -17.40 -5.68
C ASP A 129 14.05 -17.94 -4.25
N THR A 130 12.98 -17.64 -3.54
CA THR A 130 12.77 -18.12 -2.16
C THR A 130 12.61 -19.64 -2.10
N ILE A 131 11.88 -20.25 -3.03
CA ILE A 131 11.78 -21.72 -3.13
C ILE A 131 13.16 -22.35 -3.31
N ARG A 132 13.98 -21.78 -4.21
CA ARG A 132 15.37 -22.22 -4.44
C ARG A 132 16.21 -22.12 -3.17
N TRP A 133 16.21 -20.96 -2.50
CA TRP A 133 16.99 -20.76 -1.27
C TRP A 133 16.55 -21.69 -0.14
N CYS A 134 15.25 -21.97 -0.01
CA CYS A 134 14.74 -22.94 0.96
C CYS A 134 15.14 -24.39 0.63
N ALA A 135 15.44 -24.71 -0.63
CA ALA A 135 15.98 -26.01 -1.02
C ALA A 135 17.48 -26.14 -0.71
N GLU A 136 18.21 -25.02 -0.70
CA GLU A 136 19.66 -24.94 -0.45
C GLU A 136 20.00 -24.80 1.04
N SER A 137 19.14 -24.15 1.83
CA SER A 137 19.34 -23.90 3.26
C SER A 137 18.06 -24.12 4.07
N SER A 138 18.22 -24.50 5.34
CA SER A 138 17.14 -24.54 6.35
C SER A 138 17.27 -23.42 7.39
N ASP A 139 18.28 -22.56 7.29
CA ASP A 139 18.44 -21.41 8.16
C ASP A 139 17.56 -20.23 7.64
N TRP A 140 16.47 -20.00 8.34
CA TRP A 140 15.52 -18.95 7.96
C TRP A 140 16.12 -17.53 8.09
N LEU A 141 17.11 -17.30 8.95
CA LEU A 141 17.79 -16.01 9.07
C LEU A 141 18.62 -15.68 7.83
N ASP A 142 19.36 -16.67 7.32
CA ASP A 142 20.14 -16.51 6.09
C ASP A 142 19.23 -16.28 4.89
N ILE A 143 18.14 -17.05 4.76
CA ILE A 143 17.17 -16.90 3.67
C ILE A 143 16.47 -15.55 3.77
N ARG A 144 16.05 -15.14 4.99
CA ARG A 144 15.50 -13.80 5.22
C ARG A 144 16.44 -12.70 4.73
N GLN A 145 17.72 -12.81 5.04
CA GLN A 145 18.70 -11.82 4.59
C GLN A 145 18.82 -11.78 3.06
N GLN A 146 18.84 -12.93 2.40
CA GLN A 146 18.82 -13.02 0.93
C GLN A 146 17.57 -12.35 0.34
N ILE A 147 16.38 -12.58 0.93
CA ILE A 147 15.14 -11.92 0.52
C ILE A 147 15.30 -10.39 0.64
N LEU A 148 15.83 -9.89 1.75
CA LEU A 148 16.01 -8.46 1.95
C LEU A 148 17.03 -7.85 0.97
N ASP A 149 18.11 -8.55 0.68
CA ASP A 149 19.17 -8.06 -0.20
C ASP A 149 18.73 -7.98 -1.67
N HIS A 150 17.87 -8.90 -2.12
CA HIS A 150 17.43 -8.99 -3.51
C HIS A 150 16.07 -8.33 -3.77
N TRP A 151 15.15 -8.40 -2.80
CA TRP A 151 13.75 -8.01 -2.92
C TRP A 151 13.29 -7.00 -1.87
N GLY A 152 14.21 -6.48 -1.05
CA GLY A 152 13.92 -5.49 -0.02
C GLY A 152 13.31 -4.20 -0.60
N SER A 153 12.42 -3.57 0.18
CA SER A 153 11.72 -2.34 -0.20
C SER A 153 11.70 -1.35 0.96
N GLU A 154 11.70 -0.06 0.64
CA GLU A 154 11.42 1.01 1.61
C GLU A 154 9.98 0.93 2.15
N ASN A 155 9.04 0.52 1.31
CA ASN A 155 7.70 0.21 1.75
C ASN A 155 7.69 -1.10 2.56
N PHE A 156 7.49 -1.00 3.88
CA PHE A 156 7.52 -2.18 4.76
C PHE A 156 6.41 -3.18 4.47
N THR A 157 5.33 -2.76 3.76
CA THR A 157 4.22 -3.62 3.36
C THR A 157 4.38 -4.24 1.96
N ASP A 158 5.47 -3.95 1.22
CA ASP A 158 5.67 -4.41 -0.16
C ASP A 158 5.55 -5.93 -0.27
N VAL A 159 4.68 -6.40 -1.17
CA VAL A 159 4.38 -7.84 -1.35
C VAL A 159 5.58 -8.62 -1.86
N VAL A 160 6.43 -7.99 -2.67
CA VAL A 160 7.60 -8.66 -3.28
C VAL A 160 8.65 -9.03 -2.25
N MET A 161 8.66 -8.34 -1.09
CA MET A 161 9.48 -8.67 0.06
C MET A 161 8.75 -9.59 1.06
N ASN A 162 7.49 -9.28 1.38
CA ASN A 162 6.78 -9.93 2.48
C ASN A 162 6.18 -11.29 2.10
N LEU A 163 5.67 -11.47 0.88
CA LEU A 163 5.14 -12.77 0.46
C LEU A 163 6.22 -13.88 0.39
N PRO A 164 7.47 -13.61 -0.04
CA PRO A 164 8.60 -14.51 0.19
C PRO A 164 8.78 -14.97 1.64
N PHE A 165 8.53 -14.13 2.65
CA PHE A 165 8.58 -14.56 4.05
C PHE A 165 7.48 -15.57 4.38
N VAL A 166 6.27 -15.40 3.83
CA VAL A 166 5.19 -16.38 3.95
C VAL A 166 5.60 -17.72 3.31
N VAL A 167 6.12 -17.68 2.09
CA VAL A 167 6.58 -18.88 1.34
C VAL A 167 7.68 -19.60 2.11
N MET A 168 8.70 -18.89 2.58
CA MET A 168 9.77 -19.45 3.40
C MET A 168 9.24 -20.11 4.68
N ALA A 169 8.33 -19.41 5.38
CA ALA A 169 7.76 -19.93 6.63
C ALA A 169 6.97 -21.21 6.41
N LEU A 170 6.17 -21.29 5.35
CA LEU A 170 5.42 -22.49 4.97
C LEU A 170 6.35 -23.68 4.65
N LEU A 171 7.42 -23.44 3.87
CA LEU A 171 8.38 -24.47 3.47
C LEU A 171 9.20 -25.00 4.66
N LEU A 172 9.70 -24.11 5.52
CA LEU A 172 10.54 -24.47 6.65
C LEU A 172 9.75 -24.95 7.88
N GLY A 173 8.49 -24.49 7.99
CA GLY A 173 7.56 -24.93 9.05
C GLY A 173 7.08 -26.36 8.88
N LYS A 174 7.03 -26.88 7.64
CA LYS A 174 6.68 -28.28 7.31
C LYS A 174 5.33 -28.74 7.89
N GLY A 175 4.34 -27.84 7.90
CA GLY A 175 2.99 -28.09 8.41
C GLY A 175 2.80 -27.87 9.91
N ASP A 176 3.86 -27.59 10.67
CA ASP A 176 3.74 -27.17 12.06
C ASP A 176 3.24 -25.73 12.15
N PHE A 177 2.06 -25.53 12.75
CA PHE A 177 1.41 -24.22 12.84
C PHE A 177 2.27 -23.23 13.62
N SER A 178 2.67 -23.59 14.84
CA SER A 178 3.43 -22.69 15.73
C SER A 178 4.76 -22.29 15.14
N LYS A 179 5.50 -23.26 14.59
CA LYS A 179 6.79 -23.01 13.95
C LYS A 179 6.63 -22.07 12.74
N THR A 180 5.65 -22.34 11.89
CA THR A 180 5.40 -21.55 10.67
C THR A 180 5.05 -20.10 11.01
N VAL A 181 4.08 -19.88 11.89
CA VAL A 181 3.64 -18.54 12.30
C VAL A 181 4.77 -17.77 12.99
N CYS A 182 5.57 -18.46 13.85
CA CYS A 182 6.70 -17.84 14.51
C CYS A 182 7.82 -17.45 13.53
N ILE A 183 8.15 -18.26 12.51
CA ILE A 183 9.12 -17.88 11.47
C ILE A 183 8.61 -16.65 10.73
N ALA A 184 7.38 -16.66 10.25
CA ALA A 184 6.79 -15.52 9.52
C ALA A 184 6.83 -14.22 10.34
N ALA A 185 6.37 -14.27 11.59
CA ALA A 185 6.36 -13.10 12.49
C ALA A 185 7.78 -12.57 12.78
N ASN A 186 8.76 -13.47 13.00
CA ASN A 186 10.14 -13.08 13.30
C ASN A 186 10.90 -12.51 12.09
N CYS A 187 10.37 -12.64 10.87
CA CYS A 187 10.92 -11.95 9.70
C CYS A 187 10.82 -10.43 9.82
N GLY A 188 9.92 -9.89 10.64
CA GLY A 188 9.72 -8.46 10.80
C GLY A 188 9.06 -7.85 9.56
N ARG A 189 9.29 -6.57 9.32
CA ARG A 189 8.62 -5.80 8.27
C ARG A 189 7.12 -5.74 8.53
N ASP A 190 6.29 -6.40 7.74
CA ASP A 190 4.85 -6.52 7.94
C ASP A 190 4.50 -7.86 8.61
N ALA A 191 4.98 -8.00 9.85
CA ALA A 191 5.04 -9.27 10.57
C ALA A 191 3.67 -9.87 10.90
N ASP A 192 2.70 -9.06 11.25
CA ASP A 192 1.33 -9.47 11.55
C ASP A 192 0.62 -9.99 10.29
N CYS A 193 0.78 -9.31 9.17
CA CYS A 193 0.22 -9.73 7.89
C CYS A 193 0.83 -11.04 7.38
N THR A 194 2.16 -11.17 7.43
CA THR A 194 2.84 -12.40 6.98
C THR A 194 2.49 -13.60 7.84
N ALA A 195 2.43 -13.42 9.17
CA ALA A 195 2.04 -14.47 10.10
C ALA A 195 0.56 -14.88 9.91
N ALA A 196 -0.34 -13.90 9.67
CA ALA A 196 -1.75 -14.16 9.43
C ALA A 196 -1.97 -14.98 8.15
N SER A 197 -1.34 -14.60 7.03
CA SER A 197 -1.45 -15.34 5.76
C SER A 197 -0.90 -16.76 5.86
N ALA A 198 0.26 -16.94 6.50
CA ALA A 198 0.81 -18.28 6.74
C ALA A 198 -0.11 -19.14 7.63
N GLY A 199 -0.67 -18.53 8.68
CA GLY A 199 -1.63 -19.18 9.58
C GLY A 199 -2.95 -19.54 8.91
N ALA A 200 -3.47 -18.69 8.02
CA ALA A 200 -4.69 -18.95 7.25
C ALA A 200 -4.55 -20.18 6.34
N ILE A 201 -3.44 -20.26 5.59
CA ILE A 201 -3.14 -21.41 4.73
C ILE A 201 -3.08 -22.70 5.54
N LEU A 202 -2.35 -22.71 6.66
CA LEU A 202 -2.27 -23.90 7.53
C LEU A 202 -3.61 -24.23 8.17
N GLY A 203 -4.40 -23.22 8.54
CA GLY A 203 -5.75 -23.43 9.08
C GLY A 203 -6.72 -24.06 8.09
N ILE A 204 -6.58 -23.80 6.78
CA ILE A 204 -7.33 -24.51 5.72
C ILE A 204 -6.79 -25.94 5.53
N LEU A 205 -5.46 -26.11 5.57
CA LEU A 205 -4.82 -27.40 5.39
C LEU A 205 -5.16 -28.39 6.51
N ASP A 206 -5.04 -27.94 7.76
CA ASP A 206 -5.29 -28.74 8.96
C ASP A 206 -5.83 -27.86 10.11
N PRO A 207 -7.15 -27.61 10.17
CA PRO A 207 -7.74 -26.82 11.25
C PRO A 207 -7.52 -27.46 12.65
N ALA A 208 -7.35 -28.79 12.74
CA ALA A 208 -7.11 -29.48 13.99
C ALA A 208 -5.66 -29.32 14.49
N GLY A 209 -4.75 -28.99 13.62
CA GLY A 209 -3.34 -28.72 13.92
C GLY A 209 -3.09 -27.39 14.64
N ILE A 210 -4.10 -26.52 14.77
CA ILE A 210 -3.97 -25.26 15.51
C ILE A 210 -4.09 -25.54 17.01
N GLY A 211 -3.01 -25.34 17.76
CA GLY A 211 -2.96 -25.58 19.20
C GLY A 211 -3.86 -24.65 20.01
N GLN A 212 -4.30 -25.13 21.19
CA GLN A 212 -5.17 -24.35 22.09
C GLN A 212 -4.50 -23.07 22.62
N GLU A 213 -3.18 -23.04 22.68
CA GLU A 213 -2.38 -21.84 23.01
C GLU A 213 -2.61 -20.67 22.05
N TRP A 214 -2.99 -20.96 20.78
CA TRP A 214 -3.35 -19.98 19.76
C TRP A 214 -4.85 -19.65 19.79
N LEU A 215 -5.71 -20.67 19.89
CA LEU A 215 -7.16 -20.51 19.80
C LEU A 215 -7.77 -19.84 21.03
N LYS A 216 -7.30 -20.22 22.23
CA LYS A 216 -7.89 -19.74 23.50
C LYS A 216 -7.79 -18.23 23.72
N PRO A 217 -6.65 -17.56 23.45
CA PRO A 217 -6.55 -16.09 23.59
C PRO A 217 -7.42 -15.33 22.60
N ILE A 218 -7.63 -15.83 21.39
CA ILE A 218 -8.38 -15.18 20.32
C ILE A 218 -9.88 -15.31 20.56
N GLY A 219 -10.33 -16.52 20.98
CA GLY A 219 -11.75 -16.84 21.15
C GLY A 219 -12.50 -16.90 19.81
N ARG A 220 -13.82 -16.75 19.86
CA ARG A 220 -14.70 -16.90 18.67
C ARG A 220 -15.55 -15.66 18.38
N LYS A 221 -15.38 -14.59 19.15
CA LYS A 221 -16.11 -13.34 18.94
C LYS A 221 -15.54 -12.59 17.73
N LEU A 222 -16.42 -12.15 16.84
CA LEU A 222 -16.05 -11.29 15.74
C LEU A 222 -16.13 -9.82 16.18
N ILE A 223 -15.05 -9.08 15.94
CA ILE A 223 -14.99 -7.64 16.26
C ILE A 223 -14.69 -6.89 14.97
N LEU A 224 -15.63 -6.06 14.55
CA LEU A 224 -15.44 -5.23 13.38
C LEU A 224 -14.54 -4.04 13.70
N ASN A 225 -13.65 -3.71 12.77
CA ASN A 225 -12.83 -2.51 12.91
C ASN A 225 -13.71 -1.25 12.98
N PRO A 226 -13.47 -0.32 13.93
CA PRO A 226 -14.30 0.88 14.13
C PRO A 226 -14.32 1.84 12.94
N GLY A 227 -13.38 1.72 11.99
CA GLY A 227 -13.39 2.46 10.72
C GLY A 227 -14.28 1.85 9.64
N ILE A 228 -14.94 0.72 9.89
CA ILE A 228 -15.98 0.16 9.03
C ILE A 228 -17.34 0.46 9.68
N ARG A 229 -18.17 1.23 9.00
CA ARG A 229 -19.43 1.75 9.58
C ARG A 229 -20.65 1.47 8.74
N GLY A 230 -21.80 1.46 9.40
CA GLY A 230 -23.12 1.38 8.74
C GLY A 230 -23.40 0.03 8.09
N ILE A 231 -22.75 -1.04 8.55
CA ILE A 231 -23.06 -2.41 8.16
C ILE A 231 -23.44 -3.24 9.39
N THR A 232 -24.31 -4.24 9.18
CA THR A 232 -24.56 -5.30 10.16
C THR A 232 -23.60 -6.44 9.89
N HIS A 233 -22.99 -6.97 10.93
CA HIS A 233 -22.06 -8.09 10.86
C HIS A 233 -22.48 -9.20 11.84
N PRO A 234 -22.06 -10.47 11.62
CA PRO A 234 -22.24 -11.53 12.60
C PRO A 234 -21.39 -11.26 13.86
N ASP A 235 -21.87 -11.77 15.01
CA ASP A 235 -21.18 -11.58 16.28
C ASP A 235 -20.09 -12.63 16.52
N THR A 236 -20.16 -13.75 15.82
CA THR A 236 -19.26 -14.90 16.00
C THR A 236 -18.68 -15.42 14.70
N LEU A 237 -17.55 -16.15 14.81
CA LEU A 237 -16.95 -16.85 13.66
C LEU A 237 -17.88 -17.92 13.08
N ASP A 238 -18.72 -18.56 13.91
CA ASP A 238 -19.67 -19.59 13.45
C ASP A 238 -20.75 -18.97 12.59
N GLU A 239 -21.39 -17.88 13.04
CA GLU A 239 -22.37 -17.13 12.25
C GLU A 239 -21.77 -16.57 10.95
N PHE A 240 -20.53 -16.09 11.00
CA PHE A 240 -19.81 -15.63 9.81
C PHE A 240 -19.59 -16.76 8.83
N THR A 241 -19.18 -17.95 9.31
CA THR A 241 -18.98 -19.15 8.50
C THR A 241 -20.28 -19.57 7.80
N ASP A 242 -21.39 -19.62 8.56
CA ASP A 242 -22.71 -19.93 7.99
C ASP A 242 -23.13 -18.94 6.91
N MET A 243 -22.86 -17.66 7.12
CA MET A 243 -23.10 -16.61 6.13
C MET A 243 -22.28 -16.83 4.85
N ILE A 244 -21.00 -17.19 4.96
CA ILE A 244 -20.10 -17.45 3.81
C ILE A 244 -20.57 -18.71 3.05
N VAL A 245 -20.90 -19.79 3.75
CA VAL A 245 -21.46 -21.00 3.14
C VAL A 245 -22.76 -20.74 2.37
N ALA A 246 -23.64 -19.92 2.93
CA ALA A 246 -24.87 -19.51 2.27
C ALA A 246 -24.61 -18.60 1.06
N LEU A 247 -23.66 -17.66 1.18
CA LEU A 247 -23.28 -16.71 0.12
C LEU A 247 -22.68 -17.45 -1.09
N ARG A 248 -21.79 -18.41 -0.87
CA ARG A 248 -21.13 -19.22 -1.90
C ARG A 248 -22.13 -19.78 -2.94
N LYS A 249 -23.33 -20.19 -2.51
CA LYS A 249 -24.35 -20.79 -3.39
C LYS A 249 -25.02 -19.79 -4.34
N ARG A 250 -24.85 -18.50 -4.11
CA ARG A 250 -25.59 -17.42 -4.80
C ARG A 250 -24.71 -16.37 -5.44
N ILE A 251 -23.42 -16.38 -5.12
CA ILE A 251 -22.47 -15.37 -5.61
C ILE A 251 -22.03 -15.68 -7.03
N SER A 252 -21.86 -14.67 -7.83
CA SER A 252 -21.34 -14.76 -9.20
C SER A 252 -20.25 -13.71 -9.44
N LEU A 253 -19.36 -13.99 -10.39
CA LEU A 253 -18.38 -13.01 -10.86
C LEU A 253 -19.06 -12.02 -11.81
N ARG A 254 -18.57 -10.78 -11.82
CA ARG A 254 -18.97 -9.80 -12.85
C ARG A 254 -18.63 -10.32 -14.25
N LYS A 255 -19.40 -9.89 -15.23
CA LYS A 255 -19.01 -10.07 -16.63
C LYS A 255 -17.86 -9.11 -16.95
N GLU A 256 -16.91 -9.56 -17.74
CA GLU A 256 -15.79 -8.72 -18.18
C GLU A 256 -16.31 -7.44 -18.84
N SER A 257 -15.76 -6.32 -18.40
CA SER A 257 -15.90 -5.03 -19.04
C SER A 257 -14.59 -4.26 -18.84
N THR A 258 -14.06 -3.71 -19.90
CA THR A 258 -12.89 -2.85 -19.83
C THR A 258 -13.37 -1.44 -19.46
N PRO A 259 -13.03 -0.90 -18.28
CA PRO A 259 -13.38 0.46 -17.95
C PRO A 259 -12.63 1.44 -18.85
N ILE A 260 -13.25 2.57 -19.16
CA ILE A 260 -12.61 3.65 -19.91
C ILE A 260 -11.65 4.36 -18.94
N ALA A 261 -10.38 4.47 -19.35
CA ALA A 261 -9.39 5.22 -18.59
C ALA A 261 -9.79 6.71 -18.51
N PRO A 262 -9.76 7.32 -17.32
CA PRO A 262 -10.00 8.76 -17.20
C PRO A 262 -8.86 9.55 -17.84
N ASP A 263 -9.14 10.80 -18.19
CA ASP A 263 -8.06 11.74 -18.56
C ASP A 263 -7.31 12.18 -17.28
N PHE A 264 -6.18 11.53 -17.02
CA PHE A 264 -5.35 11.80 -15.86
C PHE A 264 -4.68 13.18 -15.88
N ASN A 265 -4.60 13.86 -17.04
CA ASN A 265 -4.02 15.19 -17.12
C ASN A 265 -4.75 16.22 -16.27
N ARG A 266 -6.05 16.04 -16.05
CA ARG A 266 -6.88 16.90 -15.20
C ARG A 266 -6.53 16.86 -13.71
N TYR A 267 -5.79 15.84 -13.28
CA TYR A 267 -5.34 15.65 -11.90
C TYR A 267 -3.85 15.96 -11.72
N ALA A 268 -3.17 16.34 -12.79
CA ALA A 268 -1.74 16.63 -12.75
C ALA A 268 -1.44 17.81 -11.83
N LEU A 269 -0.38 17.64 -11.03
CA LEU A 269 0.16 18.69 -10.18
C LEU A 269 1.17 19.51 -10.99
N GLN A 270 1.14 20.84 -10.87
CA GLN A 270 2.11 21.73 -11.51
C GLN A 270 2.93 22.46 -10.46
N ALA A 271 4.19 22.76 -10.81
CA ALA A 271 5.06 23.60 -10.01
C ALA A 271 5.98 24.44 -10.88
N GLN A 272 6.34 25.61 -10.39
CA GLN A 272 7.47 26.36 -10.90
C GLN A 272 8.74 25.79 -10.29
N CYS A 273 9.66 25.30 -11.13
CA CYS A 273 10.86 24.59 -10.69
C CYS A 273 12.12 25.31 -11.13
N GLY A 274 13.14 25.29 -10.27
CA GLY A 274 14.47 25.84 -10.55
C GLY A 274 15.52 25.25 -9.61
N VAL A 275 16.79 25.56 -9.89
CA VAL A 275 17.92 25.12 -9.04
C VAL A 275 18.44 26.33 -8.26
N PHE A 276 18.49 26.20 -6.94
CA PHE A 276 19.04 27.20 -6.04
C PHE A 276 20.43 26.77 -5.56
N SER A 277 21.46 27.55 -5.84
CA SER A 277 22.89 27.29 -5.51
C SER A 277 23.59 28.58 -5.05
N PRO A 278 24.58 28.49 -4.17
CA PRO A 278 24.98 27.32 -3.41
C PRO A 278 24.04 27.09 -2.21
N TRP A 279 23.84 25.82 -1.85
CA TRP A 279 23.14 25.45 -0.62
C TRP A 279 23.94 24.44 0.16
N PHE A 280 24.01 24.63 1.47
CA PHE A 280 24.64 23.70 2.41
C PHE A 280 23.59 23.20 3.39
N ALA A 281 23.70 21.95 3.82
CA ALA A 281 22.80 21.32 4.77
C ALA A 281 22.93 21.94 6.17
N GLN A 282 22.50 23.18 6.32
CA GLN A 282 22.39 23.87 7.62
C GLN A 282 20.93 24.03 7.99
N ASP A 283 20.61 23.72 9.23
CA ASP A 283 19.27 23.94 9.79
C ASP A 283 19.13 25.42 10.19
N ASP A 284 18.93 26.28 9.20
CA ASP A 284 18.60 27.67 9.45
C ASP A 284 17.15 27.96 9.06
N SER A 285 16.26 27.84 10.06
CA SER A 285 14.84 28.17 9.90
C SER A 285 14.58 29.63 9.49
N ARG A 286 15.59 30.49 9.56
CA ARG A 286 15.53 31.90 9.12
C ARG A 286 15.88 32.06 7.66
N PHE A 287 16.46 31.03 7.02
CA PHE A 287 16.76 31.07 5.60
C PHE A 287 15.45 31.04 4.79
N GLN A 288 15.23 32.07 3.99
CA GLN A 288 14.07 32.16 3.09
C GLN A 288 14.60 32.19 1.65
N PRO A 289 14.66 31.03 0.99
CA PRO A 289 15.10 31.02 -0.40
C PRO A 289 14.04 31.66 -1.28
N GLU A 290 14.49 32.47 -2.22
CA GLU A 290 13.67 32.89 -3.34
C GLU A 290 13.80 31.86 -4.47
N LEU A 291 12.75 31.73 -5.28
CA LEU A 291 12.87 30.97 -6.51
C LEU A 291 13.94 31.59 -7.39
N PRO A 292 14.82 30.80 -8.04
CA PRO A 292 15.77 31.33 -8.99
C PRO A 292 15.08 32.16 -10.09
N ALA A 293 15.77 33.13 -10.65
CA ALA A 293 15.23 33.92 -11.76
C ALA A 293 14.87 33.05 -12.98
N GLU A 294 15.64 31.98 -13.19
CA GLU A 294 15.36 30.97 -14.23
C GLU A 294 14.54 29.82 -13.67
N THR A 295 13.25 29.81 -13.94
CA THR A 295 12.33 28.72 -13.59
C THR A 295 11.64 28.17 -14.82
N LYS A 296 11.22 26.90 -14.71
CA LYS A 296 10.36 26.23 -15.71
C LYS A 296 9.12 25.67 -15.03
N THR A 297 8.01 25.63 -15.75
CA THR A 297 6.82 24.89 -15.29
C THR A 297 7.08 23.40 -15.46
N CYS A 298 7.04 22.66 -14.34
CA CYS A 298 7.07 21.21 -14.32
C CYS A 298 5.67 20.67 -14.07
N LYS A 299 5.33 19.58 -14.75
CA LYS A 299 4.06 18.88 -14.60
C LYS A 299 4.31 17.48 -14.09
N PHE A 300 3.66 17.13 -12.99
CA PHE A 300 3.74 15.82 -12.37
C PHE A 300 2.40 15.11 -12.56
N ALA A 301 2.42 13.78 -12.71
CA ALA A 301 1.21 13.01 -12.99
C ALA A 301 0.14 13.11 -11.88
N GLY A 302 0.58 13.34 -10.64
CA GLY A 302 -0.27 13.51 -9.47
C GLY A 302 0.51 14.07 -8.28
N ASN A 303 0.09 13.74 -7.08
CA ASN A 303 0.71 14.17 -5.83
C ASN A 303 2.03 13.44 -5.51
N PHE A 304 2.30 12.33 -6.19
CA PHE A 304 3.56 11.57 -6.12
C PHE A 304 4.46 11.99 -7.28
N GLY A 305 5.62 12.57 -6.96
CA GLY A 305 6.57 13.08 -7.93
C GLY A 305 7.91 12.36 -7.91
N ARG A 306 8.60 12.40 -9.05
CA ARG A 306 9.93 11.86 -9.25
C ARG A 306 10.81 12.86 -10.00
N ILE A 307 12.06 12.97 -9.59
CA ILE A 307 13.06 13.85 -10.21
C ILE A 307 14.35 13.04 -10.36
N ALA A 308 14.95 13.06 -11.55
CA ALA A 308 16.25 12.45 -11.74
C ALA A 308 17.32 13.22 -10.94
N ALA A 309 18.13 12.51 -10.15
CA ALA A 309 19.15 13.11 -9.29
C ALA A 309 20.18 13.93 -10.09
N GLU A 310 20.48 13.51 -11.32
CA GLU A 310 21.37 14.22 -12.25
C GLU A 310 20.91 15.64 -12.63
N CYS A 311 19.63 15.96 -12.42
CA CYS A 311 19.09 17.29 -12.62
C CYS A 311 19.45 18.27 -11.49
N ILE A 312 20.08 17.79 -10.42
CA ILE A 312 20.39 18.59 -9.22
C ILE A 312 21.92 18.62 -9.07
N PRO A 313 22.56 19.76 -9.34
CA PRO A 313 24.00 19.91 -9.10
C PRO A 313 24.37 19.68 -7.63
N ALA A 314 25.62 19.29 -7.38
CA ALA A 314 26.13 19.20 -6.03
C ALA A 314 25.96 20.55 -5.30
N ASP A 315 25.72 20.50 -3.99
CA ASP A 315 25.53 21.67 -3.14
C ASP A 315 24.40 22.61 -3.61
N SER A 316 23.33 22.02 -4.19
CA SER A 316 22.16 22.74 -4.67
C SER A 316 20.87 22.15 -4.15
N LEU A 317 19.81 22.98 -4.07
CA LEU A 317 18.43 22.56 -3.87
C LEU A 317 17.68 22.58 -5.21
N TYR A 318 16.92 21.54 -5.47
CA TYR A 318 15.87 21.61 -6.49
C TYR A 318 14.63 22.21 -5.85
N MET A 319 14.30 23.44 -6.30
CA MET A 319 13.20 24.21 -5.76
C MET A 319 11.93 23.97 -6.55
N MET A 320 10.82 23.77 -5.85
CA MET A 320 9.48 23.59 -6.41
C MET A 320 8.51 24.52 -5.70
N ARG A 321 7.83 25.37 -6.44
CA ARG A 321 6.75 26.20 -5.94
C ARG A 321 5.43 25.70 -6.46
N PHE A 322 4.62 25.17 -5.54
CA PHE A 322 3.25 24.74 -5.79
C PHE A 322 2.29 25.84 -5.34
N THR A 323 1.21 26.05 -6.10
CA THR A 323 0.07 26.83 -5.65
C THR A 323 -1.12 25.92 -5.43
N PHE A 324 -1.93 26.19 -4.42
CA PHE A 324 -3.17 25.46 -4.18
C PHE A 324 -4.23 26.37 -3.59
N GLU A 325 -5.50 26.06 -3.85
CA GLU A 325 -6.65 26.82 -3.37
C GLU A 325 -7.51 25.95 -2.45
N LEU A 326 -7.79 26.47 -1.26
CA LEU A 326 -8.76 25.92 -0.32
C LEU A 326 -10.09 26.65 -0.49
N LYS A 327 -11.17 25.92 -0.70
CA LYS A 327 -12.51 26.51 -0.80
C LYS A 327 -13.03 27.06 0.53
N GLU A 328 -12.64 26.44 1.62
CA GLU A 328 -13.08 26.76 2.98
C GLU A 328 -11.90 26.75 3.95
N ALA A 329 -11.94 27.60 4.95
CA ALA A 329 -10.96 27.60 6.04
C ALA A 329 -11.11 26.32 6.89
N GLY A 330 -9.98 25.76 7.35
CA GLY A 330 -10.03 24.53 8.15
C GLY A 330 -8.71 24.16 8.81
N GLN A 331 -8.81 23.19 9.72
CA GLN A 331 -7.64 22.53 10.30
C GLN A 331 -7.12 21.49 9.32
N VAL A 332 -5.96 21.75 8.73
CA VAL A 332 -5.37 20.90 7.71
C VAL A 332 -4.03 20.32 8.16
N ARG A 333 -3.68 19.16 7.62
CA ARG A 333 -2.32 18.61 7.64
C ARG A 333 -1.70 18.83 6.28
N ILE A 334 -0.63 19.63 6.23
CA ILE A 334 0.22 19.76 5.05
C ILE A 334 1.33 18.73 5.19
N MET A 335 1.45 17.85 4.22
CA MET A 335 2.46 16.82 4.15
C MET A 335 3.32 17.01 2.91
N PHE A 336 4.64 17.08 3.11
CA PHE A 336 5.62 16.86 2.05
C PHE A 336 6.57 15.77 2.52
N ASN A 337 6.38 14.57 1.97
CA ASN A 337 7.08 13.37 2.40
C ASN A 337 8.08 12.94 1.33
N THR A 338 9.35 12.78 1.72
CA THR A 338 10.45 12.38 0.85
C THR A 338 11.53 11.69 1.66
N PRO A 339 12.27 10.70 1.12
CA PRO A 339 13.45 10.15 1.77
C PRO A 339 14.68 11.07 1.70
N GLU A 340 14.57 12.19 0.97
CA GLU A 340 15.67 13.11 0.67
C GLU A 340 15.82 14.22 1.72
N ASN A 341 16.89 15.02 1.61
CA ASN A 341 16.96 16.29 2.31
C ASN A 341 15.87 17.21 1.82
N CYS A 342 15.11 17.82 2.71
CA CYS A 342 14.10 18.80 2.31
C CYS A 342 13.95 19.97 3.27
N ARG A 343 13.44 21.08 2.72
CA ARG A 343 13.00 22.28 3.45
C ARG A 343 11.68 22.74 2.83
N VAL A 344 10.73 23.11 3.68
CA VAL A 344 9.35 23.45 3.25
C VAL A 344 8.90 24.75 3.88
N TRP A 345 8.37 25.66 3.07
CA TRP A 345 7.78 26.92 3.47
C TRP A 345 6.36 27.03 2.93
N LEU A 346 5.49 27.66 3.70
CA LEU A 346 4.12 27.99 3.29
C LEU A 346 3.91 29.50 3.44
N ASP A 347 3.45 30.14 2.38
CA ASP A 347 3.19 31.59 2.36
C ASP A 347 4.38 32.41 2.91
N GLY A 348 5.60 32.00 2.54
CA GLY A 348 6.86 32.58 3.01
C GLY A 348 7.29 32.17 4.42
N THR A 349 6.50 31.39 5.17
CA THR A 349 6.83 30.94 6.53
C THR A 349 7.41 29.53 6.52
N TYR A 350 8.56 29.33 7.17
CA TYR A 350 9.16 28.00 7.34
C TYR A 350 8.26 27.08 8.14
N LEU A 351 7.99 25.88 7.60
CA LEU A 351 7.16 24.90 8.25
C LEU A 351 7.98 23.78 8.92
N PHE A 352 8.83 23.13 8.15
CA PHE A 352 9.66 22.02 8.59
C PHE A 352 10.76 21.70 7.56
N GLY A 353 11.72 20.87 8.00
CA GLY A 353 12.74 20.30 7.16
C GLY A 353 13.33 19.04 7.76
N ARG A 354 14.02 18.27 6.96
CA ARG A 354 14.75 17.09 7.42
C ARG A 354 15.97 16.83 6.58
N GLU A 355 16.86 16.01 7.13
CA GLU A 355 18.06 15.48 6.48
C GLU A 355 17.88 13.99 6.28
N GLY A 356 17.38 13.64 5.10
CA GLY A 356 17.18 12.27 4.67
C GLY A 356 16.27 11.41 5.54
N GLY A 357 16.15 10.16 5.20
CA GLY A 357 15.52 9.14 6.01
C GLY A 357 14.48 8.32 5.26
N ARG A 358 13.54 7.73 6.01
CA ARG A 358 12.55 6.82 5.47
C ARG A 358 11.34 7.57 4.91
N MET A 359 10.84 7.13 3.77
CA MET A 359 9.57 7.57 3.21
C MET A 359 8.39 6.81 3.83
N ALA A 360 7.34 7.52 4.24
CA ALA A 360 6.08 6.97 4.70
C ALA A 360 4.95 7.96 4.33
N PRO A 361 4.53 8.02 3.05
CA PRO A 361 3.69 9.08 2.51
C PRO A 361 2.20 8.90 2.84
N SER A 362 1.89 8.78 4.11
CA SER A 362 0.55 8.58 4.64
C SER A 362 0.30 9.52 5.79
N PHE A 363 -0.83 10.21 5.81
CA PHE A 363 -1.11 11.26 6.81
C PHE A 363 -1.07 10.76 8.26
N HIS A 364 -1.33 9.49 8.52
CA HIS A 364 -1.32 8.92 9.87
C HIS A 364 0.06 8.40 10.30
N ARG A 365 0.96 8.08 9.35
CA ARG A 365 2.31 7.53 9.61
C ARG A 365 3.45 8.45 9.24
N CYS A 366 3.17 9.59 8.62
CA CYS A 366 4.18 10.54 8.19
C CYS A 366 5.07 10.97 9.37
N PRO A 367 6.40 10.93 9.25
CA PRO A 367 7.30 11.39 10.30
C PRO A 367 7.06 12.86 10.68
N LEU A 368 7.28 13.19 11.96
CA LEU A 368 6.98 14.50 12.55
C LEU A 368 7.59 15.70 11.81
N ASN A 369 8.75 15.51 11.19
CA ASN A 369 9.44 16.56 10.44
C ASN A 369 9.12 16.57 8.93
N GLN A 370 7.99 15.96 8.54
CA GLN A 370 7.51 15.91 7.15
C GLN A 370 6.04 16.29 7.00
N TYR A 371 5.45 16.87 8.05
CA TYR A 371 4.13 17.47 8.02
C TYR A 371 3.98 18.59 9.03
N LYS A 372 2.95 19.39 8.83
CA LYS A 372 2.50 20.38 9.81
C LYS A 372 0.98 20.39 9.86
N ASP A 373 0.43 20.32 11.08
CA ASP A 373 -0.99 20.57 11.35
C ASP A 373 -1.16 22.06 11.65
N MET A 374 -2.10 22.71 10.96
CA MET A 374 -2.34 24.14 11.13
C MET A 374 -3.73 24.56 10.65
N GLN A 375 -4.18 25.71 11.15
CA GLN A 375 -5.35 26.38 10.61
C GLN A 375 -4.96 27.15 9.35
N LEU A 376 -5.65 26.89 8.23
CA LEU A 376 -5.54 27.71 7.01
C LEU A 376 -6.84 28.43 6.71
N THR A 377 -6.71 29.58 6.07
CA THR A 377 -7.84 30.35 5.53
C THR A 377 -8.34 29.76 4.22
N ALA A 378 -9.54 30.12 3.81
CA ALA A 378 -9.94 29.93 2.42
C ALA A 378 -9.13 30.86 1.50
N GLY A 379 -8.85 30.41 0.29
CA GLY A 379 -8.08 31.16 -0.70
C GLY A 379 -6.88 30.40 -1.24
N THR A 380 -6.03 31.12 -1.95
CA THR A 380 -4.82 30.59 -2.58
C THR A 380 -3.64 30.66 -1.61
N HIS A 381 -2.90 29.57 -1.54
CA HIS A 381 -1.67 29.42 -0.76
C HIS A 381 -0.52 28.99 -1.65
N GLU A 382 0.70 29.31 -1.23
CA GLU A 382 1.94 28.95 -1.91
C GLU A 382 2.78 28.04 -1.03
N LEU A 383 3.10 26.83 -1.53
CA LEU A 383 4.06 25.92 -0.90
C LEU A 383 5.37 25.94 -1.67
N LEU A 384 6.42 26.42 -1.05
CA LEU A 384 7.78 26.37 -1.57
C LEU A 384 8.53 25.21 -0.94
N VAL A 385 9.13 24.36 -1.76
CA VAL A 385 9.88 23.19 -1.33
C VAL A 385 11.25 23.18 -1.97
N GLY A 386 12.28 22.94 -1.17
CA GLY A 386 13.62 22.61 -1.65
C GLY A 386 13.96 21.18 -1.31
N ILE A 387 14.43 20.39 -2.28
CA ILE A 387 14.95 19.03 -2.06
C ILE A 387 16.37 18.89 -2.59
N ALA A 388 17.18 18.08 -1.91
CA ALA A 388 18.52 17.71 -2.34
C ALA A 388 18.75 16.21 -2.09
N PRO A 389 19.56 15.53 -2.94
CA PRO A 389 19.84 14.11 -2.76
C PRO A 389 20.36 13.78 -1.36
N TYR A 390 19.86 12.70 -0.77
CA TYR A 390 20.40 12.08 0.43
C TYR A 390 20.92 10.68 0.08
N GLY A 391 22.25 10.57 -0.05
CA GLY A 391 22.89 9.32 -0.47
C GLY A 391 23.12 9.25 -1.99
N LYS A 392 23.02 8.03 -2.56
CA LYS A 392 23.40 7.75 -3.96
C LYS A 392 22.20 7.39 -4.86
N GLN A 393 21.01 7.83 -4.52
CA GLN A 393 19.81 7.57 -5.30
C GLN A 393 19.92 8.24 -6.68
N LYS A 394 19.45 7.52 -7.71
CA LYS A 394 19.37 8.05 -9.08
C LYS A 394 18.10 8.85 -9.34
N VAL A 395 17.07 8.61 -8.53
CA VAL A 395 15.77 9.25 -8.62
C VAL A 395 15.34 9.67 -7.22
N LEU A 396 14.98 10.93 -7.07
CA LEU A 396 14.40 11.48 -5.87
C LEU A 396 12.88 11.33 -5.95
N GLU A 397 12.27 10.82 -4.90
CA GLU A 397 10.82 10.63 -4.81
C GLU A 397 10.22 11.53 -3.73
N TRP A 398 9.01 12.00 -3.95
CA TRP A 398 8.29 12.81 -2.97
C TRP A 398 6.77 12.68 -3.14
N VAL A 399 6.04 12.96 -2.06
CA VAL A 399 4.58 13.11 -2.06
C VAL A 399 4.22 14.43 -1.41
N PHE A 400 3.46 15.25 -2.12
CA PHE A 400 2.83 16.43 -1.57
C PHE A 400 1.33 16.19 -1.38
N GLY A 401 0.81 16.43 -0.19
CA GLY A 401 -0.60 16.23 0.09
C GLY A 401 -1.16 17.18 1.13
N ILE A 402 -2.46 17.45 1.02
CA ILE A 402 -3.23 18.20 2.00
C ILE A 402 -4.35 17.30 2.50
N GLY A 403 -4.38 17.09 3.81
CA GLY A 403 -5.36 16.27 4.49
C GLY A 403 -6.07 17.02 5.60
N ASP A 404 -7.18 16.48 6.05
CA ASP A 404 -7.84 16.93 7.27
C ASP A 404 -6.98 16.57 8.50
N ALA A 405 -6.68 17.55 9.35
CA ALA A 405 -5.78 17.35 10.47
C ALA A 405 -6.32 16.40 11.54
N LYS A 406 -7.63 16.22 11.67
CA LYS A 406 -8.28 15.34 12.64
C LYS A 406 -8.46 13.93 12.10
N THR A 407 -9.08 13.81 10.93
CA THR A 407 -9.43 12.51 10.33
C THR A 407 -8.29 11.85 9.57
N LYS A 408 -7.24 12.62 9.21
CA LYS A 408 -6.11 12.19 8.40
C LYS A 408 -6.51 11.73 6.98
N GLN A 409 -7.68 12.12 6.52
CA GLN A 409 -8.14 11.86 5.16
C GLN A 409 -7.61 12.91 4.18
N TRP A 410 -7.34 12.50 2.96
CA TRP A 410 -7.03 13.40 1.86
C TRP A 410 -8.18 14.37 1.61
N LEU A 411 -7.89 15.65 1.48
CA LEU A 411 -8.85 16.64 1.01
C LEU A 411 -8.93 16.58 -0.52
N THR A 412 -10.10 16.26 -1.05
CA THR A 412 -10.34 16.16 -2.51
C THR A 412 -10.92 17.43 -3.12
N ASN A 413 -11.24 18.41 -2.28
CA ASN A 413 -11.72 19.74 -2.68
C ASN A 413 -10.60 20.80 -2.78
N VAL A 414 -9.34 20.38 -2.69
CA VAL A 414 -8.18 21.23 -2.94
C VAL A 414 -7.97 21.34 -4.46
N LYS A 415 -7.85 22.55 -4.95
CA LYS A 415 -7.49 22.80 -6.35
C LYS A 415 -6.01 23.14 -6.41
N TYR A 416 -5.24 22.30 -7.05
CA TYR A 416 -3.82 22.55 -7.32
C TYR A 416 -3.66 23.35 -8.61
N GLY A 417 -2.81 24.40 -8.57
CA GLY A 417 -2.52 25.30 -9.69
C GLY A 417 -1.35 24.84 -10.54
#